data_cef9a30a129c8c3e716b7834a4df086b
#
_entry.id   cef9a30a129c8c3e716b7834a4df086b
#
_cell.length_a   1.000
_cell.length_b   1.000
_cell.length_c   1.000
_cell.angle_alpha   90.00
_cell.angle_beta   90.00
_cell.angle_gamma   90.00
#
_symmetry.space_group_name_H-M   'P 1'
#
loop_
_entity.id
_entity.type
_entity.pdbx_description
1 polymer ?
#
loop_
_entity_poly.entity_id
_entity_poly.type
_entity_poly.pdbx_seq_one_letter_code
_entity_poly.pdbx_strand_id
1 'polypeptide(L)'
;MNIVILSRNPRLYSTKRLVEAATKRKHSVQVIDPLMCEIIIEKKNPAVIYKGKYLENVDAIIPRIGASVTFYGTAVVRQFEMMKVFSTVESQALVRSRDKLRSLQVLSRAGLGMPKTVFSNYTKDVAEVINYVGGAPLVIKLLEGTQGLGVVLAETNNAAESVLEAFNGLQARVIVQEFIKESKGADIRAFVVDGNVVGAMKRQGNTMTMRVNHEVRIFLCTFAKMSIEQTQVILAAEFEAMLAERDMTKLHAFLD
;
A
#
# COMPACT_ATOMS: atom_id res chain seq x y z
N MET A 1 -26.83 -8.39 8.00
CA MET A 1 -25.48 -8.35 8.63
C MET A 1 -25.26 -6.97 9.22
N ASN A 2 -24.58 -6.92 10.35
CA ASN A 2 -24.12 -5.68 11.00
C ASN A 2 -22.68 -5.42 10.56
N ILE A 3 -22.46 -4.40 9.74
CA ILE A 3 -21.16 -4.07 9.16
C ILE A 3 -20.61 -2.81 9.82
N VAL A 4 -19.37 -2.86 10.26
CA VAL A 4 -18.65 -1.69 10.78
C VAL A 4 -17.58 -1.26 9.80
N ILE A 5 -17.64 0.01 9.35
CA ILE A 5 -16.62 0.63 8.51
C ILE A 5 -15.68 1.42 9.42
N LEU A 6 -14.42 0.99 9.53
CA LEU A 6 -13.40 1.68 10.31
C LEU A 6 -12.84 2.86 9.50
N SER A 7 -13.38 4.05 9.66
CA SER A 7 -12.97 5.25 8.91
C SER A 7 -13.01 6.48 9.79
N ARG A 8 -11.93 7.28 9.76
CA ARG A 8 -11.82 8.55 10.49
C ARG A 8 -12.75 9.65 9.96
N ASN A 9 -13.16 9.53 8.70
CA ASN A 9 -14.00 10.53 8.08
C ASN A 9 -15.16 9.90 7.29
N PRO A 10 -16.37 9.92 7.84
CA PRO A 10 -17.56 9.38 7.18
C PRO A 10 -17.98 10.17 5.93
N ARG A 11 -17.47 11.40 5.76
CA ARG A 11 -17.82 12.28 4.62
C ARG A 11 -16.99 11.98 3.37
N LEU A 12 -15.93 11.16 3.45
CA LEU A 12 -15.15 10.77 2.28
C LEU A 12 -16.04 10.07 1.26
N TYR A 13 -15.88 10.42 -0.01
CA TYR A 13 -16.63 9.81 -1.11
C TYR A 13 -16.62 8.27 -1.04
N SER A 14 -15.43 7.66 -0.90
CA SER A 14 -15.29 6.21 -0.83
C SER A 14 -16.00 5.59 0.39
N THR A 15 -16.01 6.28 1.55
CA THR A 15 -16.73 5.80 2.74
C THR A 15 -18.24 5.88 2.51
N LYS A 16 -18.75 6.98 1.95
CA LYS A 16 -20.16 7.12 1.59
C LYS A 16 -20.61 6.05 0.62
N ARG A 17 -19.82 5.77 -0.43
CA ARG A 17 -20.14 4.72 -1.42
C ARG A 17 -20.20 3.33 -0.79
N LEU A 18 -19.34 3.02 0.18
CA LEU A 18 -19.41 1.77 0.94
C LEU A 18 -20.69 1.68 1.77
N VAL A 19 -21.05 2.76 2.47
CA VAL A 19 -22.33 2.83 3.23
C VAL A 19 -23.51 2.61 2.32
N GLU A 20 -23.61 3.35 1.21
CA GLU A 20 -24.68 3.22 0.21
C GLU A 20 -24.78 1.79 -0.33
N ALA A 21 -23.66 1.18 -0.71
CA ALA A 21 -23.63 -0.17 -1.25
C ALA A 21 -24.11 -1.22 -0.24
N ALA A 22 -23.72 -1.09 1.01
CA ALA A 22 -24.14 -2.01 2.07
C ALA A 22 -25.62 -1.80 2.43
N THR A 23 -26.08 -0.55 2.55
CA THR A 23 -27.48 -0.22 2.81
C THR A 23 -28.41 -0.72 1.68
N LYS A 24 -28.00 -0.54 0.42
CA LYS A 24 -28.74 -1.08 -0.75
C LYS A 24 -28.92 -2.59 -0.68
N ARG A 25 -27.97 -3.29 -0.05
CA ARG A 25 -28.03 -4.74 0.21
C ARG A 25 -28.72 -5.11 1.52
N LYS A 26 -29.42 -4.15 2.15
CA LYS A 26 -30.18 -4.33 3.40
C LYS A 26 -29.29 -4.74 4.60
N HIS A 27 -28.03 -4.29 4.63
CA HIS A 27 -27.17 -4.45 5.80
C HIS A 27 -27.30 -3.25 6.73
N SER A 28 -27.19 -3.49 8.04
CA SER A 28 -26.99 -2.44 9.03
C SER A 28 -25.52 -1.98 8.96
N VAL A 29 -25.28 -0.67 8.87
CA VAL A 29 -23.93 -0.12 8.67
C VAL A 29 -23.66 0.97 9.67
N GLN A 30 -22.51 0.87 10.35
CA GLN A 30 -21.98 1.91 11.25
C GLN A 30 -20.58 2.31 10.78
N VAL A 31 -20.33 3.62 10.70
CA VAL A 31 -18.99 4.17 10.45
C VAL A 31 -18.41 4.65 11.77
N ILE A 32 -17.27 4.11 12.17
CA ILE A 32 -16.59 4.48 13.40
C ILE A 32 -15.14 4.90 13.14
N ASP A 33 -14.67 5.86 13.93
CA ASP A 33 -13.26 6.23 13.92
C ASP A 33 -12.46 5.22 14.78
N PRO A 34 -11.52 4.48 14.20
CA PRO A 34 -10.73 3.51 14.94
C PRO A 34 -9.92 4.15 16.08
N LEU A 35 -9.57 5.44 16.00
CA LEU A 35 -8.86 6.15 17.07
C LEU A 35 -9.73 6.41 18.31
N MET A 36 -11.05 6.34 18.15
CA MET A 36 -12.02 6.49 19.25
C MET A 36 -12.49 5.14 19.82
N CYS A 37 -11.88 4.06 19.37
CA CYS A 37 -12.12 2.73 19.91
C CYS A 37 -11.18 2.46 21.08
N GLU A 38 -11.70 1.80 22.11
CA GLU A 38 -10.94 1.18 23.19
C GLU A 38 -10.96 -0.33 22.99
N ILE A 39 -9.83 -0.99 23.19
CA ILE A 39 -9.71 -2.45 23.04
C ILE A 39 -9.53 -3.09 24.41
N ILE A 40 -10.36 -4.10 24.72
CA ILE A 40 -10.24 -4.90 25.93
C ILE A 40 -9.59 -6.23 25.55
N ILE A 41 -8.42 -6.48 26.13
CA ILE A 41 -7.66 -7.71 25.93
C ILE A 41 -7.89 -8.58 27.17
N GLU A 42 -8.82 -9.50 27.06
CA GLU A 42 -9.18 -10.42 28.12
C GLU A 42 -9.23 -11.86 27.62
N LYS A 43 -8.87 -12.80 28.48
CA LYS A 43 -8.96 -14.24 28.19
C LYS A 43 -10.40 -14.64 27.94
N LYS A 44 -10.72 -15.15 26.76
CA LYS A 44 -12.04 -15.63 26.33
C LYS A 44 -13.09 -14.55 26.03
N ASN A 45 -12.87 -13.28 26.39
CA ASN A 45 -13.85 -12.23 26.17
C ASN A 45 -13.21 -10.94 25.63
N PRO A 46 -12.47 -11.00 24.49
CA PRO A 46 -11.94 -9.80 23.87
C PRO A 46 -13.08 -8.91 23.39
N ALA A 47 -12.95 -7.59 23.56
CA ALA A 47 -14.00 -6.65 23.18
C ALA A 47 -13.44 -5.37 22.56
N VAL A 48 -14.30 -4.66 21.85
CA VAL A 48 -14.07 -3.30 21.36
C VAL A 48 -15.17 -2.40 21.90
N ILE A 49 -14.78 -1.28 22.50
CA ILE A 49 -15.69 -0.24 22.96
C ILE A 49 -15.55 0.96 22.04
N TYR A 50 -16.66 1.58 21.68
CA TYR A 50 -16.70 2.82 20.93
C TYR A 50 -17.61 3.82 21.63
N LYS A 51 -17.06 4.96 22.04
CA LYS A 51 -17.78 6.01 22.79
C LYS A 51 -18.52 5.46 24.01
N GLY A 52 -17.85 4.63 24.79
CA GLY A 52 -18.38 4.04 26.04
C GLY A 52 -19.38 2.91 25.84
N LYS A 53 -19.59 2.42 24.61
CA LYS A 53 -20.49 1.29 24.33
C LYS A 53 -19.75 0.12 23.71
N TYR A 54 -20.03 -1.09 24.18
CA TYR A 54 -19.53 -2.31 23.56
C TYR A 54 -20.05 -2.44 22.13
N LEU A 55 -19.17 -2.80 21.21
CA LEU A 55 -19.55 -3.15 19.85
C LEU A 55 -19.88 -4.64 19.78
N GLU A 56 -21.13 -4.94 20.00
CA GLU A 56 -21.66 -6.30 20.00
C GLU A 56 -22.31 -6.65 18.65
N ASN A 57 -22.42 -7.94 18.36
CA ASN A 57 -23.10 -8.48 17.18
C ASN A 57 -22.57 -7.89 15.87
N VAL A 58 -21.28 -7.62 15.78
CA VAL A 58 -20.64 -7.19 14.52
C VAL A 58 -20.32 -8.44 13.69
N ASP A 59 -20.89 -8.52 12.49
CA ASP A 59 -20.66 -9.64 11.56
C ASP A 59 -19.39 -9.42 10.72
N ALA A 60 -19.14 -8.18 10.32
CA ALA A 60 -18.02 -7.85 9.44
C ALA A 60 -17.47 -6.44 9.68
N ILE A 61 -16.18 -6.27 9.42
CA ILE A 61 -15.54 -4.95 9.38
C ILE A 61 -14.94 -4.65 8.01
N ILE A 62 -14.96 -3.37 7.63
CA ILE A 62 -14.29 -2.83 6.43
C ILE A 62 -13.25 -1.82 6.91
N PRO A 63 -11.98 -2.20 7.00
CA PRO A 63 -10.92 -1.31 7.43
C PRO A 63 -10.59 -0.24 6.37
N ARG A 64 -10.63 1.04 6.78
CA ARG A 64 -10.21 2.21 6.00
C ARG A 64 -9.09 2.93 6.74
N ILE A 65 -8.04 2.19 7.08
CA ILE A 65 -6.95 2.67 7.91
C ILE A 65 -5.96 3.51 7.08
N GLY A 66 -5.81 4.76 7.44
CA GLY A 66 -4.86 5.68 6.83
C GLY A 66 -3.42 5.45 7.32
N ALA A 67 -2.43 5.96 6.57
CA ALA A 67 -1.01 5.81 6.90
C ALA A 67 -0.65 6.35 8.29
N SER A 68 -1.17 7.52 8.64
CA SER A 68 -0.89 8.20 9.92
C SER A 68 -1.44 7.48 11.16
N VAL A 69 -2.31 6.49 10.98
CA VAL A 69 -2.99 5.78 12.07
C VAL A 69 -2.81 4.27 11.97
N THR A 70 -1.80 3.83 11.24
CA THR A 70 -1.57 2.41 10.96
C THR A 70 -1.43 1.60 12.24
N PHE A 71 -0.61 2.06 13.19
CA PHE A 71 -0.35 1.30 14.43
C PHE A 71 -1.65 0.99 15.19
N TYR A 72 -2.39 2.03 15.59
CA TYR A 72 -3.60 1.84 16.38
C TYR A 72 -4.75 1.26 15.56
N GLY A 73 -4.91 1.72 14.33
CA GLY A 73 -5.95 1.20 13.44
C GLY A 73 -5.82 -0.29 13.17
N THR A 74 -4.60 -0.79 12.98
CA THR A 74 -4.37 -2.24 12.81
C THR A 74 -4.53 -3.02 14.12
N ALA A 75 -4.27 -2.39 15.28
CA ALA A 75 -4.57 -3.01 16.58
C ALA A 75 -6.09 -3.22 16.76
N VAL A 76 -6.91 -2.24 16.36
CA VAL A 76 -8.38 -2.37 16.38
C VAL A 76 -8.84 -3.46 15.41
N VAL A 77 -8.29 -3.51 14.19
CA VAL A 77 -8.62 -4.58 13.22
C VAL A 77 -8.29 -5.96 13.82
N ARG A 78 -7.10 -6.11 14.40
CA ARG A 78 -6.66 -7.36 15.03
C ARG A 78 -7.55 -7.76 16.20
N GLN A 79 -8.07 -6.79 16.94
CA GLN A 79 -9.01 -7.06 18.03
C GLN A 79 -10.31 -7.69 17.49
N PHE A 80 -10.86 -7.15 16.39
CA PHE A 80 -12.01 -7.76 15.73
C PHE A 80 -11.70 -9.16 15.17
N GLU A 81 -10.49 -9.37 14.63
CA GLU A 81 -10.04 -10.71 14.21
C GLU A 81 -10.02 -11.69 15.38
N MET A 82 -9.53 -11.27 16.57
CA MET A 82 -9.57 -12.07 17.80
C MET A 82 -11.00 -12.38 18.26
N MET A 83 -11.93 -11.47 18.02
CA MET A 83 -13.37 -11.66 18.27
C MET A 83 -14.05 -12.54 17.20
N LYS A 84 -13.28 -13.05 16.21
CA LYS A 84 -13.77 -13.85 15.07
C LYS A 84 -14.73 -13.10 14.16
N VAL A 85 -14.67 -11.78 14.15
CA VAL A 85 -15.39 -10.93 13.22
C VAL A 85 -14.68 -10.98 11.86
N PHE A 86 -15.45 -11.14 10.79
CA PHE A 86 -14.88 -11.13 9.44
C PHE A 86 -14.30 -9.74 9.11
N SER A 87 -13.07 -9.72 8.58
CA SER A 87 -12.43 -8.50 8.08
C SER A 87 -12.17 -8.62 6.59
N THR A 88 -12.53 -7.57 5.83
CA THR A 88 -12.25 -7.53 4.38
C THR A 88 -10.77 -7.42 4.07
N VAL A 89 -9.95 -6.96 5.02
CA VAL A 89 -8.49 -6.87 4.93
C VAL A 89 -7.90 -7.23 6.29
N GLU A 90 -7.01 -8.19 6.31
CA GLU A 90 -6.34 -8.61 7.54
C GLU A 90 -5.41 -7.53 8.10
N SER A 91 -5.31 -7.47 9.43
CA SER A 91 -4.42 -6.54 10.13
C SER A 91 -2.95 -6.70 9.68
N GLN A 92 -2.50 -7.94 9.49
CA GLN A 92 -1.15 -8.23 8.99
C GLN A 92 -0.92 -7.74 7.56
N ALA A 93 -1.93 -7.87 6.69
CA ALA A 93 -1.87 -7.36 5.33
C ALA A 93 -1.73 -5.84 5.31
N LEU A 94 -2.48 -5.14 6.16
CA LEU A 94 -2.37 -3.69 6.32
C LEU A 94 -0.95 -3.27 6.76
N VAL A 95 -0.38 -3.95 7.75
CA VAL A 95 0.98 -3.67 8.23
C VAL A 95 2.01 -3.92 7.13
N ARG A 96 1.95 -5.08 6.46
CA ARG A 96 2.88 -5.44 5.38
C ARG A 96 2.83 -4.45 4.22
N SER A 97 1.64 -4.01 3.81
CA SER A 97 1.47 -3.07 2.70
C SER A 97 1.94 -1.64 3.04
N ARG A 98 2.06 -1.29 4.32
CA ARG A 98 2.56 0.01 4.78
C ARG A 98 4.07 0.06 4.91
N ASP A 99 4.68 -1.06 5.17
CA ASP A 99 6.13 -1.21 5.26
C ASP A 99 6.70 -1.41 3.86
N LYS A 100 7.33 -0.36 3.30
CA LYS A 100 7.90 -0.37 1.95
C LYS A 100 8.94 -1.48 1.77
N LEU A 101 9.82 -1.64 2.76
CA LEU A 101 10.88 -2.63 2.68
C LEU A 101 10.31 -4.06 2.72
N ARG A 102 9.40 -4.32 3.65
CA ARG A 102 8.74 -5.62 3.75
C ARG A 102 7.91 -5.94 2.52
N SER A 103 7.21 -4.95 1.94
CA SER A 103 6.49 -5.12 0.68
C SER A 103 7.43 -5.57 -0.44
N LEU A 104 8.57 -4.89 -0.61
CA LEU A 104 9.58 -5.25 -1.61
C LEU A 104 10.13 -6.66 -1.38
N GLN A 105 10.43 -7.04 -0.13
CA GLN A 105 10.91 -8.38 0.21
C GLN A 105 9.87 -9.47 -0.11
N VAL A 106 8.59 -9.21 0.16
CA VAL A 106 7.49 -10.14 -0.16
C VAL A 106 7.35 -10.30 -1.68
N LEU A 107 7.36 -9.18 -2.43
CA LEU A 107 7.27 -9.18 -3.89
C LEU A 107 8.47 -9.91 -4.54
N SER A 108 9.68 -9.65 -4.04
CA SER A 108 10.90 -10.33 -4.49
C SER A 108 10.83 -11.84 -4.27
N ARG A 109 10.36 -12.26 -3.09
CA ARG A 109 10.18 -13.69 -2.78
C ARG A 109 9.15 -14.35 -3.69
N ALA A 110 8.15 -13.60 -4.14
CA ALA A 110 7.13 -14.08 -5.08
C ALA A 110 7.64 -14.13 -6.53
N GLY A 111 8.90 -13.74 -6.80
CA GLY A 111 9.51 -13.78 -8.13
C GLY A 111 9.02 -12.67 -9.07
N LEU A 112 8.45 -11.58 -8.53
CA LEU A 112 7.94 -10.48 -9.33
C LEU A 112 9.07 -9.59 -9.83
N GLY A 113 8.96 -9.13 -11.07
CA GLY A 113 9.85 -8.12 -11.63
C GLY A 113 9.74 -6.81 -10.86
N MET A 114 10.88 -6.30 -10.39
CA MET A 114 10.91 -5.07 -9.61
C MET A 114 12.26 -4.36 -9.81
N PRO A 115 12.29 -3.03 -9.61
CA PRO A 115 13.53 -2.27 -9.68
C PRO A 115 14.56 -2.82 -8.71
N LYS A 116 15.81 -2.95 -9.15
CA LYS A 116 16.91 -3.29 -8.26
C LYS A 116 16.96 -2.30 -7.11
N THR A 117 16.89 -2.78 -5.88
CA THR A 117 16.70 -1.95 -4.70
C THR A 117 17.75 -2.26 -3.66
N VAL A 118 18.39 -1.25 -3.13
CA VAL A 118 19.30 -1.33 -1.99
C VAL A 118 18.71 -0.56 -0.82
N PHE A 119 18.74 -1.17 0.34
CA PHE A 119 18.43 -0.54 1.62
C PHE A 119 19.65 -0.63 2.52
N SER A 120 20.09 0.50 3.05
CA SER A 120 21.14 0.56 4.07
C SER A 120 20.65 1.37 5.26
N ASN A 121 20.84 0.84 6.45
CA ASN A 121 20.51 1.57 7.67
C ASN A 121 21.57 2.64 8.00
N TYR A 122 22.80 2.40 7.57
CA TYR A 122 23.92 3.31 7.77
C TYR A 122 24.94 3.09 6.65
N THR A 123 25.03 4.02 5.73
CA THR A 123 25.92 3.90 4.59
C THR A 123 27.20 4.68 4.87
N LYS A 124 28.30 3.97 5.18
CA LYS A 124 29.63 4.59 5.25
C LYS A 124 30.22 4.84 3.86
N ASP A 125 29.90 3.99 2.91
CA ASP A 125 30.35 4.11 1.53
C ASP A 125 29.13 4.30 0.60
N VAL A 126 28.85 5.54 0.30
CA VAL A 126 27.73 5.95 -0.56
C VAL A 126 27.96 5.51 -2.00
N ALA A 127 29.21 5.56 -2.48
CA ALA A 127 29.56 5.17 -3.84
C ALA A 127 29.27 3.67 -4.09
N GLU A 128 29.54 2.83 -3.09
CA GLU A 128 29.22 1.40 -3.16
C GLU A 128 27.72 1.14 -3.31
N VAL A 129 26.88 1.84 -2.55
CA VAL A 129 25.40 1.73 -2.66
C VAL A 129 24.92 2.14 -4.06
N ILE A 130 25.48 3.20 -4.63
CA ILE A 130 25.16 3.65 -6.00
C ILE A 130 25.55 2.56 -7.00
N ASN A 131 26.71 1.96 -6.84
CA ASN A 131 27.19 0.89 -7.72
C ASN A 131 26.31 -0.36 -7.62
N TYR A 132 25.81 -0.71 -6.44
CA TYR A 132 24.90 -1.86 -6.27
C TYR A 132 23.62 -1.75 -7.09
N VAL A 133 23.08 -0.55 -7.29
CA VAL A 133 21.88 -0.36 -8.14
C VAL A 133 22.20 -0.16 -9.62
N GLY A 134 23.49 -0.10 -9.99
CA GLY A 134 23.93 0.04 -11.38
C GLY A 134 24.28 1.47 -11.80
N GLY A 135 24.44 2.39 -10.83
CA GLY A 135 24.75 3.80 -11.08
C GLY A 135 23.53 4.66 -11.42
N ALA A 136 23.79 5.94 -11.67
CA ALA A 136 22.76 6.89 -12.07
C ALA A 136 22.32 6.70 -13.54
N PRO A 137 21.08 7.08 -13.93
CA PRO A 137 20.08 7.69 -13.05
C PRO A 137 19.47 6.70 -12.06
N LEU A 138 19.21 7.15 -10.84
CA LEU A 138 18.62 6.33 -9.79
C LEU A 138 17.62 7.13 -8.94
N VAL A 139 16.78 6.42 -8.19
CA VAL A 139 15.75 7.03 -7.34
C VAL A 139 16.06 6.75 -5.88
N ILE A 140 16.16 7.84 -5.10
CA ILE A 140 16.36 7.80 -3.65
C ILE A 140 15.03 8.11 -2.99
N LYS A 141 14.59 7.27 -2.05
CA LYS A 141 13.30 7.43 -1.38
C LYS A 141 13.48 7.34 0.13
N LEU A 142 12.89 8.28 0.87
CA LEU A 142 12.75 8.13 2.32
C LEU A 142 11.86 6.93 2.65
N LEU A 143 12.32 6.09 3.58
CA LEU A 143 11.54 4.94 4.03
C LEU A 143 10.24 5.38 4.71
N GLU A 144 10.29 6.44 5.49
CA GLU A 144 9.16 6.98 6.27
C GLU A 144 8.45 8.16 5.61
N GLY A 145 8.58 8.33 4.29
CA GLY A 145 7.87 9.37 3.53
C GLY A 145 6.49 8.90 3.04
N THR A 146 5.53 9.84 2.97
CA THR A 146 4.20 9.62 2.39
C THR A 146 3.94 10.58 1.23
N GLN A 147 3.06 10.20 0.29
CA GLN A 147 2.59 11.04 -0.83
C GLN A 147 3.69 11.60 -1.74
N GLY A 148 4.81 10.88 -1.90
CA GLY A 148 5.93 11.31 -2.75
C GLY A 148 6.85 12.35 -2.12
N LEU A 149 6.64 12.73 -0.87
CA LEU A 149 7.61 13.52 -0.11
C LEU A 149 8.85 12.65 0.16
N GLY A 150 10.03 13.21 -0.06
CA GLY A 150 11.31 12.51 0.13
C GLY A 150 11.63 11.50 -0.99
N VAL A 151 11.14 11.72 -2.21
CA VAL A 151 11.55 10.99 -3.41
C VAL A 151 12.39 11.92 -4.29
N VAL A 152 13.62 11.52 -4.59
CA VAL A 152 14.57 12.27 -5.40
C VAL A 152 15.04 11.40 -6.56
N LEU A 153 14.99 11.93 -7.79
CA LEU A 153 15.71 11.37 -8.91
C LEU A 153 17.10 12.01 -8.97
N ALA A 154 18.12 11.19 -8.90
CA ALA A 154 19.50 11.61 -9.10
C ALA A 154 19.91 11.20 -10.53
N GLU A 155 20.17 12.20 -11.37
CA GLU A 155 20.53 11.97 -12.79
C GLU A 155 22.00 11.62 -12.98
N THR A 156 22.84 11.97 -12.00
CA THR A 156 24.29 11.71 -12.00
C THR A 156 24.72 11.08 -10.67
N ASN A 157 25.85 10.36 -10.69
CA ASN A 157 26.39 9.77 -9.47
C ASN A 157 26.74 10.84 -8.42
N ASN A 158 27.31 11.97 -8.82
CA ASN A 158 27.64 13.07 -7.88
C ASN A 158 26.38 13.65 -7.22
N ALA A 159 25.27 13.78 -7.95
CA ALA A 159 24.01 14.21 -7.38
C ALA A 159 23.45 13.17 -6.40
N ALA A 160 23.59 11.88 -6.73
CA ALA A 160 23.19 10.78 -5.86
C ALA A 160 24.00 10.77 -4.54
N GLU A 161 25.32 10.93 -4.64
CA GLU A 161 26.22 11.02 -3.49
C GLU A 161 25.82 12.16 -2.57
N SER A 162 25.68 13.37 -3.11
CA SER A 162 25.30 14.56 -2.32
C SER A 162 23.96 14.38 -1.58
N VAL A 163 22.98 13.77 -2.24
CA VAL A 163 21.66 13.51 -1.63
C VAL A 163 21.75 12.45 -0.54
N LEU A 164 22.50 11.38 -0.77
CA LEU A 164 22.65 10.29 0.19
C LEU A 164 23.44 10.75 1.42
N GLU A 165 24.51 11.54 1.23
CA GLU A 165 25.27 12.15 2.33
C GLU A 165 24.40 13.09 3.18
N ALA A 166 23.57 13.92 2.52
CA ALA A 166 22.64 14.79 3.22
C ALA A 166 21.64 14.00 4.07
N PHE A 167 21.06 12.93 3.51
CA PHE A 167 20.14 12.07 4.26
C PHE A 167 20.84 11.28 5.38
N ASN A 168 22.09 10.86 5.17
CA ASN A 168 22.90 10.24 6.21
C ASN A 168 23.18 11.21 7.37
N GLY A 169 23.49 12.46 7.06
CA GLY A 169 23.70 13.50 8.08
C GLY A 169 22.43 13.78 8.91
N LEU A 170 21.26 13.60 8.31
CA LEU A 170 19.96 13.69 8.99
C LEU A 170 19.52 12.38 9.67
N GLN A 171 20.34 11.34 9.63
CA GLN A 171 19.99 9.99 10.11
C GLN A 171 18.70 9.43 9.49
N ALA A 172 18.39 9.85 8.28
CA ALA A 172 17.18 9.43 7.59
C ALA A 172 17.39 8.08 6.90
N ARG A 173 16.47 7.15 7.10
CA ARG A 173 16.48 5.85 6.44
C ARG A 173 16.01 5.97 5.00
N VAL A 174 16.82 5.49 4.06
CA VAL A 174 16.51 5.59 2.63
C VAL A 174 16.57 4.23 1.94
N ILE A 175 15.82 4.10 0.87
CA ILE A 175 15.99 3.08 -0.15
C ILE A 175 16.50 3.73 -1.43
N VAL A 176 17.44 3.06 -2.08
CA VAL A 176 18.01 3.46 -3.36
C VAL A 176 17.56 2.44 -4.41
N GLN A 177 17.01 2.91 -5.51
CA GLN A 177 16.47 2.06 -6.57
C GLN A 177 16.99 2.49 -7.93
N GLU A 178 17.19 1.51 -8.82
CA GLU A 178 17.41 1.81 -10.22
C GLU A 178 16.25 2.61 -10.83
N PHE A 179 16.56 3.45 -11.79
CA PHE A 179 15.57 4.22 -12.51
C PHE A 179 15.04 3.43 -13.72
N ILE A 180 13.73 3.21 -13.79
CA ILE A 180 13.10 2.53 -14.93
C ILE A 180 12.83 3.54 -16.04
N LYS A 181 13.74 3.61 -17.01
CA LYS A 181 13.66 4.58 -18.13
C LYS A 181 12.42 4.39 -19.00
N GLU A 182 11.99 3.14 -19.15
CA GLU A 182 10.84 2.76 -19.98
C GLU A 182 9.53 3.36 -19.48
N SER A 183 9.43 3.62 -18.18
CA SER A 183 8.22 4.20 -17.57
C SER A 183 7.98 5.65 -17.99
N LYS A 184 9.03 6.37 -18.45
CA LYS A 184 8.98 7.79 -18.84
C LYS A 184 8.23 8.68 -17.84
N GLY A 185 8.33 8.38 -16.56
CA GLY A 185 7.61 9.09 -15.50
C GLY A 185 6.11 8.76 -15.38
N ALA A 186 5.64 7.73 -16.07
CA ALA A 186 4.29 7.23 -15.92
C ALA A 186 4.22 6.09 -14.91
N ASP A 187 3.09 5.94 -14.24
CA ASP A 187 2.75 4.75 -13.46
C ASP A 187 1.31 4.30 -13.77
N ILE A 188 1.06 3.02 -13.59
CA ILE A 188 -0.27 2.44 -13.73
C ILE A 188 -0.78 2.04 -12.34
N ARG A 189 -2.05 2.36 -12.06
CA ARG A 189 -2.76 1.86 -10.89
C ARG A 189 -3.83 0.90 -11.32
N ALA A 190 -3.74 -0.33 -10.88
CA ALA A 190 -4.79 -1.30 -11.02
C ALA A 190 -5.59 -1.41 -9.71
N PHE A 191 -6.91 -1.44 -9.81
CA PHE A 191 -7.81 -1.72 -8.71
C PHE A 191 -8.33 -3.14 -8.86
N VAL A 192 -7.99 -3.98 -7.89
CA VAL A 192 -8.26 -5.41 -7.93
C VAL A 192 -9.27 -5.79 -6.86
N VAL A 193 -10.26 -6.59 -7.25
CA VAL A 193 -11.27 -7.16 -6.35
C VAL A 193 -11.37 -8.65 -6.67
N ASP A 194 -11.21 -9.50 -5.66
CA ASP A 194 -11.32 -10.96 -5.79
C ASP A 194 -10.48 -11.55 -6.93
N GLY A 195 -9.22 -11.09 -7.03
CA GLY A 195 -8.27 -11.55 -8.06
C GLY A 195 -8.48 -10.91 -9.46
N ASN A 196 -9.55 -10.13 -9.67
CA ASN A 196 -9.88 -9.52 -10.95
C ASN A 196 -9.56 -8.02 -10.94
N VAL A 197 -8.94 -7.52 -12.01
CA VAL A 197 -8.76 -6.08 -12.22
C VAL A 197 -10.10 -5.49 -12.63
N VAL A 198 -10.70 -4.69 -11.75
CA VAL A 198 -12.00 -4.03 -11.97
C VAL A 198 -11.88 -2.60 -12.46
N GLY A 199 -10.67 -2.08 -12.53
CA GLY A 199 -10.36 -0.76 -13.04
C GLY A 199 -8.86 -0.48 -13.00
N ALA A 200 -8.39 0.29 -13.95
CA ALA A 200 -7.02 0.76 -14.00
C ALA A 200 -6.94 2.23 -14.42
N MET A 201 -5.87 2.92 -14.03
CA MET A 201 -5.58 4.27 -14.52
C MET A 201 -4.09 4.43 -14.75
N LYS A 202 -3.74 5.09 -15.84
CA LYS A 202 -2.39 5.58 -16.08
C LYS A 202 -2.25 6.99 -15.48
N ARG A 203 -1.17 7.21 -14.73
CA ARG A 203 -0.82 8.54 -14.24
C ARG A 203 0.47 8.97 -14.90
N GLN A 204 0.54 10.23 -15.31
CA GLN A 204 1.74 10.85 -15.88
C GLN A 204 2.29 11.85 -14.88
N GLY A 205 3.54 11.69 -14.47
CA GLY A 205 4.25 12.69 -13.65
C GLY A 205 4.61 13.93 -14.50
N ASN A 206 4.56 15.11 -13.88
CA ASN A 206 5.08 16.33 -14.50
C ASN A 206 6.61 16.28 -14.54
N THR A 207 7.19 16.50 -15.69
CA THR A 207 8.64 16.49 -15.92
C THR A 207 9.39 17.58 -15.15
N MET A 208 8.73 18.66 -14.70
CA MET A 208 9.36 19.77 -13.96
C MET A 208 9.39 19.59 -12.44
N THR A 209 8.51 18.81 -11.89
CA THR A 209 8.58 18.40 -10.49
C THR A 209 8.60 16.89 -10.49
N MET A 210 9.79 16.29 -10.51
CA MET A 210 9.99 14.84 -10.50
C MET A 210 9.52 14.21 -9.18
N ARG A 211 8.24 14.40 -8.85
CA ARG A 211 7.56 13.52 -7.92
C ARG A 211 7.25 12.23 -8.65
N VAL A 212 8.32 11.53 -8.98
CA VAL A 212 8.23 10.25 -9.66
C VAL A 212 7.74 9.25 -8.63
N ASN A 213 6.43 9.05 -8.61
CA ASN A 213 5.85 7.91 -7.92
C ASN A 213 6.09 6.67 -8.79
N HIS A 214 7.32 6.15 -8.80
CA HIS A 214 7.66 4.85 -9.40
C HIS A 214 7.25 3.70 -8.46
N GLU A 215 6.09 3.79 -7.85
CA GLU A 215 5.54 2.67 -7.12
C GLU A 215 4.39 2.10 -7.94
N VAL A 216 4.57 0.92 -8.48
CA VAL A 216 3.42 0.05 -8.75
C VAL A 216 2.84 -0.29 -7.37
N ARG A 217 1.89 0.52 -6.90
CA ARG A 217 1.16 0.21 -5.69
C ARG A 217 0.01 -0.69 -6.07
N ILE A 218 0.22 -1.97 -5.93
CA ILE A 218 -0.85 -2.94 -5.99
C ILE A 218 -1.63 -2.80 -4.68
N PHE A 219 -2.77 -2.13 -4.71
CA PHE A 219 -3.71 -2.12 -3.60
C PHE A 219 -4.60 -3.35 -3.73
N LEU A 220 -4.21 -4.41 -3.05
CA LEU A 220 -5.01 -5.61 -2.93
C LEU A 220 -6.12 -5.39 -1.90
N CYS A 221 -7.33 -5.18 -2.36
CA CYS A 221 -8.53 -5.38 -1.57
C CYS A 221 -9.08 -6.76 -1.93
N THR A 222 -8.68 -7.78 -1.19
CA THR A 222 -9.24 -9.12 -1.34
C THR A 222 -10.56 -9.21 -0.60
N PHE A 223 -11.66 -9.41 -1.33
CA PHE A 223 -12.98 -9.72 -0.76
C PHE A 223 -13.22 -11.23 -0.66
N ALA A 224 -12.21 -12.08 -0.69
CA ALA A 224 -12.36 -13.51 -0.50
C ALA A 224 -11.04 -14.18 -0.11
N LYS A 225 -11.15 -15.32 0.51
CA LYS A 225 -10.21 -16.25 1.15
C LYS A 225 -8.86 -16.56 0.46
N MET A 226 -8.40 -15.78 -0.51
CA MET A 226 -7.08 -15.98 -1.12
C MET A 226 -5.99 -15.36 -0.26
N SER A 227 -4.87 -16.04 -0.09
CA SER A 227 -3.71 -15.46 0.57
C SER A 227 -3.18 -14.28 -0.27
N ILE A 228 -2.61 -13.27 0.39
CA ILE A 228 -1.97 -12.12 -0.27
C ILE A 228 -0.96 -12.60 -1.33
N GLU A 229 -0.26 -13.70 -1.05
CA GLU A 229 0.72 -14.32 -1.94
C GLU A 229 0.10 -14.83 -3.24
N GLN A 230 -1.05 -15.51 -3.18
CA GLN A 230 -1.74 -16.02 -4.38
C GLN A 230 -2.27 -14.90 -5.27
N THR A 231 -2.85 -13.85 -4.67
CA THR A 231 -3.38 -12.71 -5.40
C THR A 231 -2.27 -11.86 -6.03
N GLN A 232 -1.11 -11.73 -5.36
CA GLN A 232 0.05 -11.01 -5.88
C GLN A 232 0.68 -11.72 -7.08
N VAL A 233 0.77 -13.05 -7.06
CA VAL A 233 1.32 -13.86 -8.15
C VAL A 233 0.47 -13.73 -9.42
N ILE A 234 -0.85 -13.81 -9.30
CA ILE A 234 -1.77 -13.69 -10.45
C ILE A 234 -1.67 -12.31 -11.09
N LEU A 235 -1.70 -11.25 -10.28
CA LEU A 235 -1.60 -9.87 -10.76
C LEU A 235 -0.28 -9.57 -11.46
N ALA A 236 0.82 -10.11 -10.94
CA ALA A 236 2.12 -9.88 -11.53
C ALA A 236 2.26 -10.58 -12.87
N ALA A 237 1.81 -11.84 -12.99
CA ALA A 237 1.86 -12.59 -14.23
C ALA A 237 1.02 -11.92 -15.34
N GLU A 238 -0.19 -11.45 -15.01
CA GLU A 238 -1.04 -10.73 -15.97
C GLU A 238 -0.47 -9.35 -16.31
N PHE A 239 0.11 -8.64 -15.34
CA PHE A 239 0.70 -7.34 -15.56
C PHE A 239 2.02 -7.43 -16.35
N GLU A 240 2.87 -8.42 -16.08
CA GLU A 240 4.06 -8.70 -16.89
C GLU A 240 3.70 -9.11 -18.32
N ALA A 241 2.65 -9.92 -18.51
CA ALA A 241 2.16 -10.26 -19.83
C ALA A 241 1.68 -9.02 -20.62
N MET A 242 0.94 -8.11 -19.97
CA MET A 242 0.52 -6.83 -20.57
C MET A 242 1.71 -5.92 -20.90
N LEU A 243 2.74 -5.86 -20.03
CA LEU A 243 3.94 -5.07 -20.28
C LEU A 243 4.82 -5.68 -21.38
N ALA A 244 4.94 -7.01 -21.44
CA ALA A 244 5.72 -7.73 -22.44
C ALA A 244 5.12 -7.60 -23.85
N GLU A 245 3.81 -7.58 -23.96
CA GLU A 245 3.12 -7.43 -25.23
C GLU A 245 3.13 -6.00 -25.78
N ARG A 246 3.52 -4.98 -24.97
CA ARG A 246 3.52 -3.53 -25.34
C ARG A 246 2.22 -3.04 -25.99
N ASP A 247 1.17 -3.80 -25.91
CA ASP A 247 -0.08 -3.56 -26.61
C ASP A 247 -1.09 -2.84 -25.72
N MET A 248 -1.04 -1.50 -25.76
CA MET A 248 -2.00 -0.65 -25.06
C MET A 248 -3.44 -0.83 -25.58
N THR A 249 -3.61 -1.44 -26.76
CA THR A 249 -4.93 -1.71 -27.35
C THR A 249 -5.69 -2.78 -26.56
N LYS A 250 -4.97 -3.78 -26.03
CA LYS A 250 -5.57 -4.79 -25.16
C LYS A 250 -5.98 -4.23 -23.79
N LEU A 251 -5.27 -3.22 -23.28
CA LEU A 251 -5.67 -2.53 -22.07
C LEU A 251 -7.00 -1.77 -22.27
N HIS A 252 -7.23 -1.18 -23.44
CA HIS A 252 -8.49 -0.53 -23.78
C HIS A 252 -9.62 -1.56 -23.98
N ALA A 253 -9.36 -2.68 -24.64
CA ALA A 253 -10.35 -3.76 -24.83
C ALA A 253 -10.71 -4.47 -23.51
N PHE A 254 -9.90 -4.35 -22.47
CA PHE A 254 -10.17 -4.89 -21.15
C PHE A 254 -10.98 -3.91 -20.26
N LEU A 255 -11.03 -2.62 -20.67
CA LEU A 255 -11.74 -1.55 -19.96
C LEU A 255 -13.14 -1.26 -20.55
N ASP A 256 -13.45 -1.77 -21.76
CA ASP A 256 -14.78 -1.76 -22.40
C ASP A 256 -15.56 -3.03 -22.03
#